data_6f922dd873980fd963d3e75f7a9f78c2
#
_entry.id   6f922dd873980fd963d3e75f7a9f78c2
#
_cell.length_a   1.000
_cell.length_b   1.000
_cell.length_c   1.000
_cell.angle_alpha   90.00
_cell.angle_beta   90.00
_cell.angle_gamma   90.00
#
_symmetry.space_group_name_H-M   'P 1'
#
loop_
_entity.id
_entity.type
_entity.pdbx_description
1 polymer ?
#
loop_
_entity_poly.entity_id
_entity_poly.type
_entity_poly.pdbx_seq_one_letter_code
_entity_poly.pdbx_strand_id
1 'polypeptide(L)'
;QGWAMASPLPLVVFLDEIDSLEDQTLISILRQLRAGYPNRPQGFPHSVGLIGMRDVRDYKVKSGGSERLNTSSPFNIKAESLTLSNFSFTDVQNLYEQHTTATGQVFTPEAVQQAYYLTDGQPWLVNALARQATQVLVQDMNQPITAEVINQAKEIL
;
A
#
# COMPACT_ATOMS: atom_id res chain seq x y z
N GLN A 1 3.34 1.19 -25.76
CA GLN A 1 2.57 0.58 -26.87
C GLN A 1 3.16 -0.80 -27.26
N GLY A 2 4.46 -0.90 -27.52
CA GLY A 2 5.09 -2.14 -28.01
C GLY A 2 4.80 -3.37 -27.13
N TRP A 3 4.85 -3.25 -25.82
CA TRP A 3 4.57 -4.36 -24.90
C TRP A 3 3.12 -4.85 -24.96
N ALA A 4 2.16 -3.92 -25.03
CA ALA A 4 0.75 -4.28 -25.12
C ALA A 4 0.42 -5.00 -26.43
N MET A 5 1.08 -4.60 -27.53
CA MET A 5 0.92 -5.24 -28.84
C MET A 5 1.61 -6.60 -28.92
N ALA A 6 2.70 -6.81 -28.21
CA ALA A 6 3.47 -8.06 -28.21
C ALA A 6 2.96 -9.10 -27.21
N SER A 7 2.15 -8.69 -26.24
CA SER A 7 1.63 -9.59 -25.20
C SER A 7 0.44 -10.40 -25.72
N PRO A 8 0.45 -11.73 -25.57
CA PRO A 8 -0.70 -12.58 -25.91
C PRO A 8 -1.87 -12.43 -24.91
N LEU A 9 -1.62 -11.82 -23.75
CA LEU A 9 -2.59 -11.59 -22.68
C LEU A 9 -2.76 -10.08 -22.42
N PRO A 10 -3.90 -9.66 -21.86
CA PRO A 10 -4.10 -8.27 -21.45
C PRO A 10 -3.01 -7.82 -20.47
N LEU A 11 -2.32 -6.75 -20.82
CA LEU A 11 -1.25 -6.17 -20.00
C LEU A 11 -1.85 -5.31 -18.89
N VAL A 12 -1.44 -5.57 -17.65
CA VAL A 12 -1.71 -4.71 -16.49
C VAL A 12 -0.40 -4.08 -16.03
N VAL A 13 -0.41 -2.78 -15.78
CA VAL A 13 0.77 -2.03 -15.34
C VAL A 13 0.48 -1.34 -14.02
N PHE A 14 1.38 -1.51 -13.05
CA PHE A 14 1.38 -0.75 -11.80
C PHE A 14 2.54 0.26 -11.83
N LEU A 15 2.23 1.52 -11.54
CA LEU A 15 3.20 2.59 -11.35
C LEU A 15 3.20 2.93 -9.86
N ASP A 16 4.23 2.49 -9.17
CA ASP A 16 4.39 2.71 -7.74
C ASP A 16 5.15 4.01 -7.47
N GLU A 17 4.96 4.56 -6.27
CA GLU A 17 5.55 5.82 -5.82
C GLU A 17 5.31 6.99 -6.79
N ILE A 18 4.11 7.06 -7.39
CA ILE A 18 3.78 8.08 -8.39
C ILE A 18 3.92 9.51 -7.82
N ASP A 19 3.83 9.66 -6.53
CA ASP A 19 4.00 10.91 -5.78
C ASP A 19 5.46 11.34 -5.61
N SER A 20 6.42 10.49 -5.92
CA SER A 20 7.85 10.86 -5.97
C SER A 20 8.20 11.68 -7.21
N LEU A 21 7.31 11.72 -8.19
CA LEU A 21 7.52 12.45 -9.43
C LEU A 21 7.30 13.95 -9.23
N GLU A 22 8.19 14.76 -9.76
CA GLU A 22 8.02 16.20 -9.80
C GLU A 22 6.80 16.59 -10.66
N ASP A 23 6.17 17.72 -10.31
CA ASP A 23 4.90 18.19 -10.86
C ASP A 23 4.79 18.09 -12.39
N GLN A 24 5.81 18.54 -13.13
CA GLN A 24 5.79 18.53 -14.60
C GLN A 24 5.93 17.11 -15.17
N THR A 25 6.73 16.27 -14.53
CA THR A 25 6.90 14.86 -14.93
C THR A 25 5.61 14.08 -14.68
N LEU A 26 5.01 14.25 -13.52
CA LEU A 26 3.71 13.65 -13.18
C LEU A 26 2.64 14.03 -14.20
N ILE A 27 2.50 15.33 -14.50
CA ILE A 27 1.53 15.80 -15.49
C ILE A 27 1.79 15.19 -16.87
N SER A 28 3.06 15.12 -17.29
CA SER A 28 3.44 14.53 -18.57
C SER A 28 3.02 13.06 -18.66
N ILE A 29 3.30 12.28 -17.60
CA ILE A 29 2.91 10.87 -17.53
C ILE A 29 1.39 10.74 -17.56
N LEU A 30 0.65 11.49 -16.75
CA LEU A 30 -0.82 11.44 -16.73
C LEU A 30 -1.43 11.79 -18.08
N ARG A 31 -0.88 12.78 -18.80
CA ARG A 31 -1.31 13.13 -20.16
C ARG A 31 -1.04 12.00 -21.15
N GLN A 32 0.10 11.33 -21.06
CA GLN A 32 0.44 10.19 -21.92
C GLN A 32 -0.49 8.99 -21.64
N LEU A 33 -0.77 8.69 -20.37
CA LEU A 33 -1.74 7.66 -20.00
C LEU A 33 -3.12 7.96 -20.57
N ARG A 34 -3.56 9.21 -20.49
CA ARG A 34 -4.84 9.66 -21.06
C ARG A 34 -4.84 9.53 -22.58
N ALA A 35 -3.77 9.93 -23.26
CA ALA A 35 -3.66 9.82 -24.71
C ALA A 35 -3.65 8.37 -25.19
N GLY A 36 -3.08 7.45 -24.40
CA GLY A 36 -3.07 6.02 -24.70
C GLY A 36 -4.40 5.29 -24.44
N TYR A 37 -5.25 5.86 -23.58
CA TYR A 37 -6.49 5.21 -23.12
C TYR A 37 -7.41 4.68 -24.24
N PRO A 38 -7.66 5.40 -25.34
CA PRO A 38 -8.53 4.93 -26.44
C PRO A 38 -7.96 3.71 -27.19
N ASN A 39 -6.65 3.44 -27.07
CA ASN A 39 -5.97 2.37 -27.81
C ASN A 39 -5.97 1.03 -27.04
N ARG A 40 -6.68 0.94 -25.92
CA ARG A 40 -6.79 -0.30 -25.14
C ARG A 40 -7.68 -1.33 -25.83
N PRO A 41 -7.42 -2.64 -25.61
CA PRO A 41 -6.26 -3.23 -24.96
C PRO A 41 -5.08 -3.49 -25.93
N GLN A 42 -5.26 -3.33 -27.23
CA GLN A 42 -4.29 -3.80 -28.24
C GLN A 42 -3.03 -2.92 -28.31
N GLY A 43 -3.21 -1.61 -28.28
CA GLY A 43 -2.11 -0.64 -28.41
C GLY A 43 -1.72 0.05 -27.11
N PHE A 44 -2.34 -0.32 -25.97
CA PHE A 44 -2.08 0.27 -24.66
C PHE A 44 -2.42 -0.74 -23.55
N PRO A 45 -1.86 -0.65 -22.35
CA PRO A 45 -2.22 -1.54 -21.25
C PRO A 45 -3.72 -1.58 -20.99
N HIS A 46 -4.24 -2.77 -20.77
CA HIS A 46 -5.67 -2.98 -20.47
C HIS A 46 -6.07 -2.22 -19.19
N SER A 47 -5.22 -2.28 -18.17
CA SER A 47 -5.41 -1.57 -16.91
C SER A 47 -4.10 -0.95 -16.44
N VAL A 48 -4.20 0.19 -15.77
CA VAL A 48 -3.07 0.87 -15.12
C VAL A 48 -3.48 1.20 -13.69
N GLY A 49 -2.71 0.72 -12.72
CA GLY A 49 -2.79 1.10 -11.31
C GLY A 49 -1.75 2.17 -11.00
N LEU A 50 -2.20 3.28 -10.44
CA LEU A 50 -1.32 4.34 -9.92
C LEU A 50 -1.30 4.20 -8.40
N ILE A 51 -0.13 3.98 -7.82
CA ILE A 51 0.06 3.75 -6.39
C ILE A 51 0.84 4.92 -5.81
N GLY A 52 0.36 5.50 -4.73
CA GLY A 52 0.99 6.64 -4.08
C GLY A 52 0.25 7.01 -2.80
N MET A 53 0.77 7.98 -2.06
CA MET A 53 0.24 8.43 -0.78
C MET A 53 -1.01 9.30 -0.89
N ARG A 54 -1.32 9.79 -2.11
CA ARG A 54 -2.43 10.73 -2.37
C ARG A 54 -3.22 10.30 -3.59
N ASP A 55 -4.50 10.67 -3.63
CA ASP A 55 -5.28 10.57 -4.87
C ASP A 55 -4.68 11.50 -5.94
N VAL A 56 -4.63 11.03 -7.17
CA VAL A 56 -4.11 11.81 -8.30
C VAL A 56 -4.81 13.18 -8.44
N ARG A 57 -6.04 13.30 -7.97
CA ARG A 57 -6.81 14.56 -7.96
C ARG A 57 -6.29 15.58 -6.95
N ASP A 58 -5.61 15.13 -5.89
CA ASP A 58 -5.10 15.99 -4.81
C ASP A 58 -3.76 16.64 -5.16
N TYR A 59 -3.13 16.20 -6.26
CA TYR A 59 -1.94 16.87 -6.78
C TYR A 59 -2.34 18.20 -7.42
N LYS A 60 -2.48 19.22 -6.57
CA LYS A 60 -2.56 20.60 -7.02
C LYS A 60 -1.20 20.97 -7.56
N VAL A 61 -1.12 21.09 -8.87
CA VAL A 61 0.10 21.59 -9.50
C VAL A 61 0.42 22.96 -8.93
N LYS A 62 1.48 23.07 -8.17
CA LYS A 62 2.11 24.33 -7.80
C LYS A 62 2.85 24.90 -9.00
N SER A 63 2.15 25.09 -10.11
CA SER A 63 2.72 25.85 -11.21
C SER A 63 2.51 27.34 -10.91
N GLY A 64 3.60 28.06 -10.78
CA GLY A 64 3.61 29.47 -10.41
C GLY A 64 2.55 30.29 -11.14
N GLY A 65 1.59 30.79 -10.39
CA GLY A 65 0.80 31.97 -10.73
C GLY A 65 -0.27 31.84 -11.82
N SER A 66 -0.62 30.65 -12.31
CA SER A 66 -1.71 30.52 -13.27
C SER A 66 -2.90 29.75 -12.70
N GLU A 67 -3.93 30.48 -12.30
CA GLU A 67 -5.26 29.95 -11.92
C GLU A 67 -5.98 29.16 -13.03
N ARG A 68 -5.37 29.06 -14.21
CA ARG A 68 -5.98 28.44 -15.41
C ARG A 68 -5.93 26.91 -15.43
N LEU A 69 -5.35 26.24 -14.44
CA LEU A 69 -5.35 24.78 -14.35
C LEU A 69 -6.54 24.22 -13.52
N ASN A 70 -7.47 25.08 -13.12
CA ASN A 70 -8.65 24.71 -12.34
C ASN A 70 -9.78 24.06 -13.16
N THR A 71 -9.65 23.82 -14.46
CA THR A 71 -10.79 23.48 -15.30
C THR A 71 -10.85 22.05 -15.83
N SER A 72 -9.82 21.25 -15.68
CA SER A 72 -9.97 19.80 -15.88
C SER A 72 -8.76 19.08 -15.26
N SER A 73 -9.03 18.09 -14.41
CA SER A 73 -8.00 17.15 -13.99
C SER A 73 -7.26 16.65 -15.25
N PRO A 74 -5.90 16.70 -15.29
CA PRO A 74 -5.15 16.12 -16.41
C PRO A 74 -5.43 14.64 -16.60
N PHE A 75 -6.08 14.02 -15.61
CA PHE A 75 -6.43 12.61 -15.58
C PHE A 75 -7.90 12.42 -15.17
N ASN A 76 -8.80 12.48 -16.15
CA ASN A 76 -10.25 12.28 -15.96
C ASN A 76 -10.74 10.89 -16.39
N ILE A 77 -9.84 9.94 -16.64
CA ILE A 77 -10.14 8.56 -17.05
C ILE A 77 -10.07 7.56 -15.89
N LYS A 78 -10.05 8.05 -14.65
CA LYS A 78 -10.02 7.23 -13.47
C LYS A 78 -11.32 6.42 -13.34
N ALA A 79 -11.19 5.11 -13.25
CA ALA A 79 -12.32 4.20 -13.02
C ALA A 79 -12.64 4.11 -11.53
N GLU A 80 -11.62 3.95 -10.66
CA GLU A 80 -11.79 3.73 -9.23
C GLU A 80 -10.63 4.34 -8.44
N SER A 81 -10.87 4.70 -7.20
CA SER A 81 -9.87 5.10 -6.22
C SER A 81 -10.05 4.28 -4.96
N LEU A 82 -9.01 3.56 -4.60
CA LEU A 82 -8.95 2.81 -3.36
C LEU A 82 -8.01 3.52 -2.39
N THR A 83 -8.48 3.73 -1.17
CA THR A 83 -7.62 4.14 -0.06
C THR A 83 -7.39 2.91 0.81
N LEU A 84 -6.12 2.49 0.92
CA LEU A 84 -5.74 1.44 1.84
C LEU A 84 -5.68 2.05 3.24
N SER A 85 -6.61 1.65 4.09
CA SER A 85 -6.65 2.04 5.51
C SER A 85 -5.74 1.16 6.36
N ASN A 86 -5.55 1.57 7.61
CA ASN A 86 -4.96 0.71 8.63
C ASN A 86 -5.79 -0.58 8.80
N PHE A 87 -5.15 -1.63 9.29
CA PHE A 87 -5.84 -2.86 9.69
C PHE A 87 -6.83 -2.58 10.83
N SER A 88 -7.99 -3.18 10.77
CA SER A 88 -8.87 -3.29 11.93
C SER A 88 -8.27 -4.23 12.98
N PHE A 89 -8.80 -4.21 14.19
CA PHE A 89 -8.41 -5.19 15.22
C PHE A 89 -8.56 -6.64 14.72
N THR A 90 -9.65 -6.93 14.02
CA THR A 90 -9.89 -8.25 13.44
C THR A 90 -8.85 -8.64 12.39
N ASP A 91 -8.38 -7.69 11.58
CA ASP A 91 -7.34 -7.95 10.59
C ASP A 91 -6.01 -8.29 11.26
N VAL A 92 -5.63 -7.56 12.33
CA VAL A 92 -4.43 -7.86 13.13
C VAL A 92 -4.54 -9.23 13.79
N GLN A 93 -5.68 -9.56 14.35
CA GLN A 93 -5.95 -10.87 14.93
C GLN A 93 -5.78 -11.98 13.88
N ASN A 94 -6.42 -11.84 12.73
CA ASN A 94 -6.32 -12.81 11.63
C ASN A 94 -4.89 -12.96 11.11
N LEU A 95 -4.13 -11.87 11.05
CA LEU A 95 -2.74 -11.90 10.63
C LEU A 95 -1.87 -12.70 11.60
N TYR A 96 -2.03 -12.48 12.90
CA TYR A 96 -1.27 -13.22 13.93
C TYR A 96 -1.72 -14.68 14.06
N GLU A 97 -3.00 -14.96 13.79
CA GLU A 97 -3.53 -16.32 13.71
C GLU A 97 -2.89 -17.13 12.56
N GLN A 98 -2.55 -16.50 11.44
CA GLN A 98 -1.80 -17.14 10.36
C GLN A 98 -0.42 -17.62 10.84
N HIS A 99 0.29 -16.80 11.64
CA HIS A 99 1.56 -17.23 12.24
C HIS A 99 1.35 -18.41 13.18
N THR A 100 0.36 -18.32 14.07
CA THR A 100 0.02 -19.42 15.00
C THR A 100 -0.29 -20.70 14.25
N THR A 101 -1.09 -20.62 13.19
CA THR A 101 -1.43 -21.79 12.36
C THR A 101 -0.22 -22.41 11.66
N ALA A 102 0.72 -21.55 11.19
CA ALA A 102 1.89 -22.01 10.46
C ALA A 102 3.00 -22.56 11.37
N THR A 103 3.13 -22.08 12.61
CA THR A 103 4.28 -22.36 13.48
C THR A 103 3.93 -23.08 14.78
N GLY A 104 2.67 -23.01 15.21
CA GLY A 104 2.22 -23.43 16.54
C GLY A 104 2.44 -22.40 17.64
N GLN A 105 3.20 -21.34 17.41
CA GLN A 105 3.46 -20.29 18.39
C GLN A 105 2.25 -19.35 18.55
N VAL A 106 1.70 -19.28 19.74
CA VAL A 106 0.47 -18.54 20.02
C VAL A 106 0.76 -17.10 20.42
N PHE A 107 0.06 -16.15 19.81
CA PHE A 107 -0.11 -14.81 20.37
C PHE A 107 -1.27 -14.82 21.36
N THR A 108 -1.03 -14.38 22.61
CA THR A 108 -2.14 -14.28 23.56
C THR A 108 -3.12 -13.18 23.14
N PRO A 109 -4.41 -13.25 23.53
CA PRO A 109 -5.38 -12.19 23.21
C PRO A 109 -4.91 -10.81 23.65
N GLU A 110 -4.24 -10.72 24.80
CA GLU A 110 -3.69 -9.46 25.33
C GLU A 110 -2.52 -8.96 24.47
N ALA A 111 -1.71 -9.86 23.89
CA ALA A 111 -0.63 -9.49 22.98
C ALA A 111 -1.19 -8.89 21.67
N VAL A 112 -2.24 -9.49 21.12
CA VAL A 112 -2.94 -8.96 19.92
C VAL A 112 -3.53 -7.58 20.21
N GLN A 113 -4.20 -7.44 21.36
CA GLN A 113 -4.78 -6.16 21.77
C GLN A 113 -3.70 -5.09 21.98
N GLN A 114 -2.60 -5.44 22.62
CA GLN A 114 -1.47 -4.54 22.85
C GLN A 114 -0.81 -4.11 21.54
N ALA A 115 -0.60 -5.05 20.61
CA ALA A 115 -0.04 -4.75 19.30
C ALA A 115 -0.95 -3.77 18.52
N TYR A 116 -2.25 -4.02 18.52
CA TYR A 116 -3.21 -3.12 17.88
C TYR A 116 -3.20 -1.73 18.52
N TYR A 117 -3.21 -1.66 19.86
CA TYR A 117 -3.17 -0.39 20.60
C TYR A 117 -1.93 0.44 20.26
N LEU A 118 -0.76 -0.20 20.17
CA LEU A 118 0.52 0.48 19.91
C LEU A 118 0.67 0.95 18.46
N THR A 119 -0.02 0.30 17.53
CA THR A 119 0.18 0.52 16.10
C THR A 119 -0.99 1.24 15.43
N ASP A 120 -2.13 1.33 16.11
CA ASP A 120 -3.41 1.73 15.50
C ASP A 120 -3.70 0.95 14.20
N GLY A 121 -3.24 -0.30 14.15
CA GLY A 121 -3.37 -1.18 12.99
C GLY A 121 -2.51 -0.79 11.78
N GLN A 122 -1.53 0.10 11.92
CA GLN A 122 -0.65 0.46 10.80
C GLN A 122 0.12 -0.77 10.32
N PRO A 123 -0.04 -1.20 9.05
CA PRO A 123 0.38 -2.54 8.60
C PRO A 123 1.88 -2.83 8.80
N TRP A 124 2.73 -1.83 8.51
CA TRP A 124 4.16 -2.00 8.69
C TRP A 124 4.55 -2.18 10.16
N LEU A 125 3.98 -1.37 11.07
CA LEU A 125 4.26 -1.47 12.50
C LEU A 125 3.73 -2.78 13.09
N VAL A 126 2.53 -3.22 12.68
CA VAL A 126 1.97 -4.52 13.10
C VAL A 126 2.93 -5.66 12.75
N ASN A 127 3.44 -5.68 11.51
CA ASN A 127 4.40 -6.70 11.08
C ASN A 127 5.75 -6.56 11.78
N ALA A 128 6.25 -5.33 11.98
CA ALA A 128 7.53 -5.08 12.61
C ALA A 128 7.53 -5.55 14.08
N LEU A 129 6.46 -5.25 14.85
CA LEU A 129 6.29 -5.75 16.21
C LEU A 129 6.26 -7.28 16.26
N ALA A 130 5.46 -7.91 15.39
CA ALA A 130 5.39 -9.37 15.34
C ALA A 130 6.76 -9.99 15.03
N ARG A 131 7.49 -9.43 14.06
CA ARG A 131 8.84 -9.89 13.72
C ARG A 131 9.80 -9.79 14.89
N GLN A 132 9.81 -8.66 15.59
CA GLN A 132 10.67 -8.50 16.78
C GLN A 132 10.29 -9.48 17.88
N ALA A 133 8.99 -9.65 18.15
CA ALA A 133 8.49 -10.56 19.15
C ALA A 133 8.88 -12.02 18.87
N THR A 134 8.69 -12.49 17.62
CA THR A 134 8.83 -13.91 17.25
C THR A 134 10.25 -14.30 16.82
N GLN A 135 10.98 -13.41 16.15
CA GLN A 135 12.29 -13.75 15.57
C GLN A 135 13.48 -13.28 16.42
N VAL A 136 13.25 -12.29 17.29
CA VAL A 136 14.34 -11.71 18.10
C VAL A 136 14.17 -12.05 19.58
N LEU A 137 12.98 -11.81 20.16
CA LEU A 137 12.76 -11.97 21.60
C LEU A 137 12.40 -13.39 22.00
N VAL A 138 11.44 -14.02 21.33
CA VAL A 138 10.93 -15.35 21.68
C VAL A 138 11.03 -16.27 20.48
N GLN A 139 12.19 -16.88 20.30
CA GLN A 139 12.46 -17.80 19.18
C GLN A 139 11.95 -19.23 19.43
N ASP A 140 11.65 -19.58 20.69
CA ASP A 140 11.06 -20.86 21.04
C ASP A 140 9.58 -20.86 20.70
N MET A 141 9.20 -21.65 19.69
CA MET A 141 7.82 -21.76 19.19
C MET A 141 6.83 -22.32 20.23
N ASN A 142 7.33 -22.96 21.32
CA ASN A 142 6.49 -23.44 22.42
C ASN A 142 6.15 -22.34 23.44
N GLN A 143 6.84 -21.22 23.38
CA GLN A 143 6.55 -20.08 24.26
C GLN A 143 5.58 -19.12 23.59
N PRO A 144 4.49 -18.73 24.28
CA PRO A 144 3.53 -17.79 23.73
C PRO A 144 4.10 -16.37 23.70
N ILE A 145 3.65 -15.60 22.72
CA ILE A 145 3.89 -14.16 22.66
C ILE A 145 2.86 -13.46 23.56
N THR A 146 3.35 -12.80 24.60
CA THR A 146 2.52 -12.08 25.58
C THR A 146 2.53 -10.58 25.33
N ALA A 147 1.67 -9.82 26.04
CA ALA A 147 1.66 -8.36 25.97
C ALA A 147 2.99 -7.74 26.42
N GLU A 148 3.69 -8.35 27.38
CA GLU A 148 5.01 -7.91 27.85
C GLU A 148 6.04 -8.05 26.73
N VAL A 149 6.01 -9.16 25.97
CA VAL A 149 6.90 -9.37 24.82
C VAL A 149 6.63 -8.31 23.74
N ILE A 150 5.38 -7.98 23.48
CA ILE A 150 5.00 -6.90 22.54
C ILE A 150 5.54 -5.55 23.01
N ASN A 151 5.44 -5.23 24.31
CA ASN A 151 6.01 -4.01 24.87
C ASN A 151 7.53 -3.97 24.74
N GLN A 152 8.23 -5.08 24.97
CA GLN A 152 9.68 -5.19 24.77
C GLN A 152 10.05 -5.03 23.30
N ALA A 153 9.26 -5.63 22.39
CA ALA A 153 9.47 -5.50 20.95
C ALA A 153 9.38 -4.05 20.47
N LYS A 154 8.48 -3.26 21.07
CA LYS A 154 8.35 -1.82 20.79
C LYS A 154 9.62 -1.04 21.14
N GLU A 155 10.27 -1.38 22.24
CA GLU A 155 11.47 -0.65 22.72
C GLU A 155 12.72 -0.87 21.85
N ILE A 156 12.71 -1.89 20.98
CA ILE A 156 13.80 -2.22 20.07
C ILE A 156 13.49 -1.97 18.59
N LEU A 157 12.34 -1.38 18.31
CA LEU A 157 11.95 -0.90 16.98
C LEU A 157 12.45 0.52 16.76
#